data_8835c5b7149ef7e583debecbb9176d5c
#
_entry.id   8835c5b7149ef7e583debecbb9176d5c
#
_cell.length_a   1.000
_cell.length_b   1.000
_cell.length_c   1.000
_cell.angle_alpha   90.00
_cell.angle_beta   90.00
_cell.angle_gamma   90.00
#
_symmetry.space_group_name_H-M   'P 1'
#
loop_
_entity.id
_entity.type
_entity.pdbx_description
1 polymer ?
#
loop_
_entity_poly.entity_id
_entity_poly.type
_entity_poly.pdbx_seq_one_letter_code
_entity_poly.pdbx_strand_id
1 'polypeptide(L)'
;MIRRNNQLQDIFEAYGDEYLKNHKLPSHIKKVISDIKFCRTANLGGHIEQCDECADIRISYNSCRNRHCPKCQTLAKEKWIYNQEKNLLPVGYFHIVFTLPNEFNTLILLNQNSMYNLLFKSVSETLLELAKDKKYLDADIGITTILHTWGQNLMYHPHIHCIVPSGGLSNLGNKWNDSKKDFFIPVKVLS
;
A
#
# COMPACT_ATOMS: atom_id res chain seq x y z
N MET A 1 -25.95 -3.56 23.13
CA MET A 1 -24.72 -2.75 22.94
C MET A 1 -24.27 -2.88 21.48
N ILE A 2 -24.53 -1.88 20.66
CA ILE A 2 -24.00 -1.82 19.28
C ILE A 2 -22.49 -1.63 19.42
N ARG A 3 -21.70 -2.62 19.00
CA ARG A 3 -20.25 -2.47 18.85
C ARG A 3 -20.04 -1.32 17.85
N ARG A 4 -19.64 -0.14 18.31
CA ARG A 4 -19.11 0.91 17.45
C ARG A 4 -17.82 0.35 16.85
N ASN A 5 -17.89 -0.10 15.60
CA ASN A 5 -16.68 -0.31 14.82
C ASN A 5 -16.09 1.08 14.64
N ASN A 6 -15.01 1.41 15.35
CA ASN A 6 -14.31 2.68 15.23
C ASN A 6 -13.71 2.76 13.81
N GLN A 7 -14.46 3.37 12.91
CA GLN A 7 -14.07 3.55 11.52
C GLN A 7 -13.44 4.93 11.34
N LEU A 8 -12.57 5.09 10.36
CA LEU A 8 -12.01 6.40 10.03
C LEU A 8 -13.10 7.44 9.73
N GLN A 9 -14.24 7.03 9.21
CA GLN A 9 -15.42 7.87 8.99
C GLN A 9 -15.92 8.48 10.30
N ASP A 10 -16.03 7.68 11.37
CA ASP A 10 -16.52 8.14 12.67
C ASP A 10 -15.59 9.21 13.27
N ILE A 11 -14.29 9.08 13.06
CA ILE A 11 -13.29 10.07 13.48
C ILE A 11 -13.49 11.39 12.73
N PHE A 12 -13.64 11.33 11.40
CA PHE A 12 -13.89 12.54 10.61
C PHE A 12 -15.26 13.16 10.87
N GLU A 13 -16.24 12.37 11.23
CA GLU A 13 -17.56 12.86 11.61
C GLU A 13 -17.51 13.61 12.95
N ALA A 14 -16.77 13.08 13.93
CA ALA A 14 -16.66 13.66 15.26
C ALA A 14 -15.72 14.90 15.30
N TYR A 15 -14.60 14.87 14.58
CA TYR A 15 -13.51 15.86 14.75
C TYR A 15 -13.15 16.60 13.46
N GLY A 16 -13.63 16.16 12.31
CA GLY A 16 -13.21 16.67 11.01
C GLY A 16 -13.51 18.14 10.80
N ASP A 17 -14.68 18.61 11.22
CA ASP A 17 -15.10 20.00 11.03
C ASP A 17 -14.27 20.97 11.90
N GLU A 18 -13.99 20.59 13.14
CA GLU A 18 -13.13 21.36 14.05
C GLU A 18 -11.70 21.40 13.52
N TYR A 19 -11.19 20.27 13.07
CA TYR A 19 -9.85 20.18 12.47
C TYR A 19 -9.71 21.09 11.24
N LEU A 20 -10.72 21.08 10.35
CA LEU A 20 -10.74 21.93 9.15
C LEU A 20 -10.81 23.42 9.44
N LYS A 21 -11.44 23.83 10.56
CA LYS A 21 -11.47 25.23 11.01
C LYS A 21 -10.11 25.70 11.51
N ASN A 22 -9.39 24.85 12.22
CA ASN A 22 -8.15 25.19 12.91
C ASN A 22 -6.90 24.98 12.03
N HIS A 23 -7.02 24.34 10.86
CA HIS A 23 -5.88 24.02 10.01
C HIS A 23 -6.12 24.47 8.56
N LYS A 24 -5.14 25.19 7.99
CA LYS A 24 -5.14 25.56 6.57
C LYS A 24 -4.66 24.36 5.74
N LEU A 25 -5.60 23.63 5.16
CA LEU A 25 -5.31 22.45 4.33
C LEU A 25 -5.51 22.75 2.84
N PRO A 26 -4.71 22.10 1.96
CA PRO A 26 -4.97 22.11 0.52
C PRO A 26 -6.35 21.57 0.19
N SER A 27 -6.93 22.05 -0.92
CA SER A 27 -8.30 21.67 -1.34
C SER A 27 -8.48 20.16 -1.55
N HIS A 28 -7.46 19.48 -2.08
CA HIS A 28 -7.52 18.03 -2.30
C HIS A 28 -7.59 17.25 -0.98
N ILE A 29 -6.91 17.70 0.09
CA ILE A 29 -7.01 17.05 1.42
C ILE A 29 -8.39 17.29 2.02
N LYS A 30 -8.93 18.53 1.93
CA LYS A 30 -10.31 18.81 2.37
C LYS A 30 -11.32 17.92 1.67
N LYS A 31 -11.13 17.71 0.36
CA LYS A 31 -11.97 16.79 -0.43
C LYS A 31 -11.89 15.35 0.07
N VAL A 32 -10.71 14.84 0.38
CA VAL A 32 -10.53 13.47 0.92
C VAL A 32 -11.29 13.30 2.24
N ILE A 33 -11.15 14.25 3.16
CA ILE A 33 -11.85 14.23 4.46
C ILE A 33 -13.38 14.21 4.23
N SER A 34 -13.88 15.10 3.38
CA SER A 34 -15.29 15.18 3.02
C SER A 34 -15.79 13.88 2.35
N ASP A 35 -15.06 13.36 1.38
CA ASP A 35 -15.41 12.12 0.68
C ASP A 35 -15.54 10.94 1.65
N ILE A 36 -14.60 10.80 2.61
CA ILE A 36 -14.62 9.71 3.60
C ILE A 36 -15.76 9.92 4.60
N LYS A 37 -15.94 11.17 5.09
CA LYS A 37 -17.00 11.54 6.04
C LYS A 37 -18.38 11.17 5.50
N PHE A 38 -18.65 11.44 4.22
CA PHE A 38 -19.95 11.20 3.60
C PHE A 38 -20.07 9.88 2.84
N CYS A 39 -19.05 9.02 2.89
CA CYS A 39 -19.06 7.76 2.18
C CYS A 39 -20.17 6.83 2.66
N ARG A 40 -21.03 6.41 1.73
CA ARG A 40 -22.20 5.55 2.00
C ARG A 40 -23.18 6.16 3.02
N THR A 41 -23.43 7.45 2.87
CA THR A 41 -24.47 8.20 3.58
C THR A 41 -25.43 8.83 2.60
N ALA A 42 -26.56 9.34 3.08
CA ALA A 42 -27.56 10.05 2.29
C ALA A 42 -26.98 11.29 1.54
N ASN A 43 -25.89 11.89 2.07
CA ASN A 43 -25.24 13.04 1.47
C ASN A 43 -24.65 12.79 0.06
N LEU A 44 -24.31 11.53 -0.26
CA LEU A 44 -23.85 11.15 -1.59
C LEU A 44 -24.98 10.57 -2.47
N GLY A 45 -26.24 10.66 -2.00
CA GLY A 45 -27.36 10.02 -2.66
C GLY A 45 -27.33 8.48 -2.53
N GLY A 46 -28.23 7.84 -3.24
CA GLY A 46 -28.37 6.39 -3.21
C GLY A 46 -29.46 5.91 -4.15
N HIS A 47 -29.76 4.63 -4.08
CA HIS A 47 -30.84 3.99 -4.79
C HIS A 47 -31.61 3.06 -3.85
N ILE A 48 -32.87 2.83 -4.21
CA ILE A 48 -33.75 1.93 -3.50
C ILE A 48 -33.84 0.66 -4.34
N GLU A 49 -33.59 -0.48 -3.71
CA GLU A 49 -33.78 -1.81 -4.27
C GLU A 49 -34.98 -2.45 -3.61
N GLN A 50 -35.84 -3.08 -4.38
CA GLN A 50 -36.98 -3.84 -3.87
C GLN A 50 -36.85 -5.29 -4.32
N CYS A 51 -37.04 -6.23 -3.41
CA CYS A 51 -37.04 -7.64 -3.74
C CYS A 51 -38.34 -8.00 -4.49
N ASP A 52 -38.21 -8.63 -5.65
CA ASP A 52 -39.34 -9.04 -6.47
C ASP A 52 -40.18 -10.16 -5.81
N GLU A 53 -39.60 -10.94 -4.91
CA GLU A 53 -40.28 -12.08 -4.25
C GLU A 53 -41.01 -11.67 -2.97
N CYS A 54 -40.37 -10.86 -2.11
CA CYS A 54 -40.94 -10.53 -0.78
C CYS A 54 -41.25 -9.05 -0.59
N ALA A 55 -41.03 -8.21 -1.62
CA ALA A 55 -41.24 -6.76 -1.59
C ALA A 55 -40.42 -6.01 -0.51
N ASP A 56 -39.41 -6.66 0.09
CA ASP A 56 -38.52 -6.02 1.06
C ASP A 56 -37.75 -4.87 0.37
N ILE A 57 -37.59 -3.75 1.07
CA ILE A 57 -36.99 -2.53 0.55
C ILE A 57 -35.63 -2.32 1.23
N ARG A 58 -34.58 -2.18 0.40
CA ARG A 58 -33.23 -1.85 0.84
C ARG A 58 -32.78 -0.52 0.24
N ILE A 59 -32.25 0.35 1.11
CA ILE A 59 -31.60 1.59 0.68
C ILE A 59 -30.09 1.35 0.58
N SER A 60 -29.53 1.61 -0.60
CA SER A 60 -28.10 1.47 -0.89
C SER A 60 -27.51 2.85 -1.20
N TYR A 61 -26.72 3.38 -0.26
CA TYR A 61 -26.08 4.69 -0.43
C TYR A 61 -24.81 4.61 -1.28
N ASN A 62 -24.58 5.65 -2.09
CA ASN A 62 -23.42 5.74 -2.97
C ASN A 62 -22.10 5.79 -2.19
N SER A 63 -21.10 5.13 -2.72
CA SER A 63 -19.73 5.16 -2.20
C SER A 63 -18.96 6.37 -2.74
N CYS A 64 -18.03 6.92 -1.97
CA CYS A 64 -17.23 8.07 -2.39
C CYS A 64 -16.18 7.74 -3.46
N ARG A 65 -15.85 6.47 -3.66
CA ARG A 65 -14.83 5.95 -4.60
C ARG A 65 -13.44 6.58 -4.41
N ASN A 66 -13.21 7.28 -3.30
CA ASN A 66 -11.92 7.89 -3.03
C ASN A 66 -10.87 6.80 -2.71
N ARG A 67 -9.69 6.93 -3.30
CA ARG A 67 -8.59 5.96 -3.11
C ARG A 67 -8.08 5.90 -1.66
N HIS A 68 -8.35 6.92 -0.85
CA HIS A 68 -7.97 6.96 0.56
C HIS A 68 -9.08 6.46 1.49
N CYS A 69 -10.26 6.12 0.96
CA CYS A 69 -11.36 5.62 1.77
C CYS A 69 -11.19 4.13 2.06
N PRO A 70 -11.03 3.70 3.32
CA PRO A 70 -10.86 2.28 3.66
C PRO A 70 -12.05 1.43 3.19
N LYS A 71 -13.28 1.95 3.32
CA LYS A 71 -14.49 1.24 2.87
C LYS A 71 -14.50 0.99 1.37
N CYS A 72 -14.08 1.99 0.56
CA CYS A 72 -14.07 1.87 -0.90
C CYS A 72 -12.93 1.00 -1.41
N GLN A 73 -11.81 0.96 -0.68
CA GLN A 73 -10.62 0.20 -1.09
C GLN A 73 -10.63 -1.26 -0.64
N THR A 74 -11.53 -1.67 0.26
CA THR A 74 -11.59 -3.04 0.77
C THR A 74 -11.60 -4.08 -0.35
N LEU A 75 -12.54 -3.99 -1.28
CA LEU A 75 -12.67 -4.96 -2.37
C LEU A 75 -11.45 -4.95 -3.31
N ALA A 76 -10.91 -3.78 -3.63
CA ALA A 76 -9.72 -3.65 -4.47
C ALA A 76 -8.50 -4.28 -3.79
N LYS A 77 -8.35 -4.06 -2.48
CA LYS A 77 -7.30 -4.66 -1.66
C LYS A 77 -7.41 -6.18 -1.64
N GLU A 78 -8.59 -6.73 -1.32
CA GLU A 78 -8.81 -8.18 -1.27
C GLU A 78 -8.53 -8.85 -2.63
N LYS A 79 -8.99 -8.22 -3.73
CA LYS A 79 -8.72 -8.72 -5.08
C LYS A 79 -7.21 -8.69 -5.39
N TRP A 80 -6.51 -7.65 -4.97
CA TRP A 80 -5.06 -7.56 -5.15
C TRP A 80 -4.34 -8.65 -4.35
N ILE A 81 -4.68 -8.83 -3.06
CA ILE A 81 -4.12 -9.89 -2.20
C ILE A 81 -4.33 -11.26 -2.84
N TYR A 82 -5.56 -11.59 -3.22
CA TYR A 82 -5.89 -12.85 -3.86
C TYR A 82 -5.08 -13.12 -5.12
N ASN A 83 -4.84 -12.08 -5.94
CA ASN A 83 -4.01 -12.23 -7.14
C ASN A 83 -2.52 -12.42 -6.79
N GLN A 84 -2.02 -11.79 -5.71
CA GLN A 84 -0.65 -12.00 -5.25
C GLN A 84 -0.46 -13.41 -4.69
N GLU A 85 -1.41 -13.90 -3.88
CA GLU A 85 -1.36 -15.25 -3.29
C GLU A 85 -1.25 -16.34 -4.34
N LYS A 86 -1.93 -16.18 -5.50
CA LYS A 86 -1.83 -17.13 -6.62
C LYS A 86 -0.45 -17.19 -7.26
N ASN A 87 0.33 -16.13 -7.13
CA ASN A 87 1.66 -16.03 -7.72
C ASN A 87 2.76 -16.38 -6.72
N LEU A 88 2.40 -16.73 -5.47
CA LEU A 88 3.38 -17.16 -4.49
C LEU A 88 3.96 -18.51 -4.86
N LEU A 89 5.29 -18.58 -4.85
CA LEU A 89 6.03 -19.84 -5.00
C LEU A 89 6.06 -20.58 -3.65
N PRO A 90 6.15 -21.91 -3.65
CA PRO A 90 6.24 -22.73 -2.43
C PRO A 90 7.66 -22.66 -1.81
N VAL A 91 8.16 -21.46 -1.57
CA VAL A 91 9.48 -21.16 -1.02
C VAL A 91 9.37 -20.16 0.13
N GLY A 92 10.41 -19.99 0.91
CA GLY A 92 10.49 -18.90 1.88
C GLY A 92 10.54 -17.52 1.21
N TYR A 93 10.30 -16.46 1.99
CA TYR A 93 10.37 -15.08 1.50
C TYR A 93 11.11 -14.21 2.48
N PHE A 94 11.85 -13.24 1.95
CA PHE A 94 12.47 -12.16 2.73
C PHE A 94 11.60 -10.90 2.65
N HIS A 95 11.47 -10.23 3.78
CA HIS A 95 10.89 -8.91 3.88
C HIS A 95 12.03 -7.90 4.06
N ILE A 96 12.28 -7.09 3.03
CA ILE A 96 13.36 -6.11 3.00
C ILE A 96 12.72 -4.72 2.98
N VAL A 97 13.27 -3.79 3.77
CA VAL A 97 12.76 -2.42 3.84
C VAL A 97 13.89 -1.45 3.49
N PHE A 98 13.64 -0.63 2.47
CA PHE A 98 14.52 0.47 2.10
C PHE A 98 13.96 1.78 2.62
N THR A 99 14.72 2.46 3.44
CA THR A 99 14.39 3.76 4.02
C THR A 99 15.31 4.84 3.47
N LEU A 100 14.82 6.08 3.51
CA LEU A 100 15.63 7.24 3.17
C LEU A 100 15.89 8.10 4.41
N PRO A 101 17.03 8.81 4.48
CA PRO A 101 17.27 9.81 5.51
C PRO A 101 16.16 10.87 5.54
N ASN A 102 15.79 11.34 6.74
CA ASN A 102 14.71 12.32 6.93
C ASN A 102 14.97 13.67 6.24
N GLU A 103 16.23 13.97 5.97
CA GLU A 103 16.68 15.18 5.26
C GLU A 103 16.09 15.27 3.85
N PHE A 104 15.78 14.12 3.23
CA PHE A 104 15.13 14.08 1.93
C PHE A 104 13.61 14.30 1.98
N ASN A 105 12.98 14.25 3.15
CA ASN A 105 11.51 14.28 3.26
C ASN A 105 10.89 15.51 2.57
N THR A 106 11.45 16.70 2.76
CA THR A 106 10.95 17.92 2.13
C THR A 106 11.09 17.88 0.60
N LEU A 107 12.25 17.44 0.10
CA LEU A 107 12.49 17.29 -1.33
C LEU A 107 11.52 16.31 -1.97
N ILE A 108 11.31 15.16 -1.30
CA ILE A 108 10.39 14.12 -1.78
C ILE A 108 8.95 14.63 -1.78
N LEU A 109 8.53 15.32 -0.72
CA LEU A 109 7.17 15.85 -0.58
C LEU A 109 6.81 16.85 -1.68
N LEU A 110 7.78 17.68 -2.08
CA LEU A 110 7.61 18.67 -3.14
C LEU A 110 7.68 18.06 -4.56
N ASN A 111 8.30 16.87 -4.70
CA ASN A 111 8.55 16.23 -6.00
C ASN A 111 8.09 14.75 -6.00
N GLN A 112 6.95 14.45 -5.39
CA GLN A 112 6.50 13.07 -5.10
C GLN A 112 6.60 12.12 -6.30
N ASN A 113 6.08 12.53 -7.46
CA ASN A 113 6.03 11.66 -8.64
C ASN A 113 7.44 11.22 -9.09
N SER A 114 8.35 12.18 -9.25
CA SER A 114 9.73 11.89 -9.69
C SER A 114 10.51 11.11 -8.64
N MET A 115 10.38 11.51 -7.37
CA MET A 115 11.13 10.90 -6.28
C MET A 115 10.65 9.48 -5.93
N TYR A 116 9.35 9.22 -5.97
CA TYR A 116 8.84 7.86 -5.77
C TYR A 116 9.23 6.93 -6.91
N ASN A 117 9.16 7.39 -8.17
CA ASN A 117 9.62 6.62 -9.31
C ASN A 117 11.12 6.31 -9.23
N LEU A 118 11.93 7.30 -8.83
CA LEU A 118 13.36 7.11 -8.62
C LEU A 118 13.62 6.09 -7.50
N LEU A 119 12.91 6.18 -6.40
CA LEU A 119 13.06 5.26 -5.26
C LEU A 119 12.70 3.83 -5.66
N PHE A 120 11.57 3.61 -6.34
CA PHE A 120 11.19 2.30 -6.87
C PHE A 120 12.26 1.74 -7.82
N LYS A 121 12.74 2.58 -8.74
CA LYS A 121 13.78 2.19 -9.70
C LYS A 121 15.06 1.77 -8.98
N SER A 122 15.57 2.62 -8.09
CA SER A 122 16.83 2.35 -7.36
C SER A 122 16.73 1.06 -6.52
N VAL A 123 15.64 0.87 -5.79
CA VAL A 123 15.42 -0.34 -4.99
C VAL A 123 15.36 -1.59 -5.86
N SER A 124 14.62 -1.54 -6.95
CA SER A 124 14.48 -2.69 -7.85
C SER A 124 15.80 -3.02 -8.55
N GLU A 125 16.48 -2.02 -9.08
CA GLU A 125 17.79 -2.22 -9.74
C GLU A 125 18.83 -2.78 -8.78
N THR A 126 18.92 -2.24 -7.56
CA THR A 126 19.82 -2.75 -6.51
C THR A 126 19.58 -4.23 -6.22
N LEU A 127 18.33 -4.62 -5.97
CA LEU A 127 18.01 -6.02 -5.66
C LEU A 127 18.24 -6.95 -6.84
N LEU A 128 17.87 -6.54 -8.05
CA LEU A 128 18.05 -7.35 -9.26
C LEU A 128 19.51 -7.51 -9.64
N GLU A 129 20.31 -6.46 -9.54
CA GLU A 129 21.75 -6.48 -9.85
C GLU A 129 22.51 -7.36 -8.86
N LEU A 130 22.29 -7.16 -7.56
CA LEU A 130 22.95 -7.93 -6.52
C LEU A 130 22.53 -9.41 -6.52
N ALA A 131 21.28 -9.73 -6.88
CA ALA A 131 20.84 -11.12 -7.00
C ALA A 131 21.54 -11.86 -8.16
N LYS A 132 21.89 -11.15 -9.24
CA LYS A 132 22.66 -11.72 -10.38
C LYS A 132 24.11 -11.98 -10.07
N ASP A 133 24.66 -11.34 -9.05
CA ASP A 133 26.06 -11.53 -8.68
C ASP A 133 26.28 -12.96 -8.14
N LYS A 134 27.23 -13.67 -8.74
CA LYS A 134 27.65 -15.04 -8.33
C LYS A 134 28.07 -15.14 -6.88
N LYS A 135 28.52 -14.03 -6.30
CA LYS A 135 28.87 -13.97 -4.87
C LYS A 135 27.66 -14.17 -3.97
N TYR A 136 26.45 -13.80 -4.41
CA TYR A 136 25.24 -13.84 -3.62
C TYR A 136 24.31 -14.96 -4.07
N LEU A 137 23.55 -14.80 -5.14
CA LEU A 137 22.53 -15.75 -5.56
C LEU A 137 22.76 -16.35 -6.94
N ASP A 138 23.41 -15.60 -7.85
CA ASP A 138 23.61 -15.98 -9.26
C ASP A 138 22.28 -16.34 -9.97
N ALA A 139 21.25 -15.50 -9.75
CA ALA A 139 19.92 -15.77 -10.27
C ALA A 139 19.09 -14.50 -10.55
N ASP A 140 18.12 -14.65 -11.43
CA ASP A 140 17.03 -13.70 -11.61
C ASP A 140 15.93 -13.93 -10.57
N ILE A 141 15.53 -12.86 -9.87
CA ILE A 141 14.53 -12.89 -8.80
C ILE A 141 13.27 -12.14 -9.19
N GLY A 142 12.13 -12.55 -8.61
CA GLY A 142 10.91 -11.74 -8.57
C GLY A 142 10.90 -10.83 -7.35
N ILE A 143 10.31 -9.63 -7.48
CA ILE A 143 10.18 -8.69 -6.37
C ILE A 143 8.79 -8.09 -6.37
N THR A 144 8.12 -8.10 -5.22
CA THR A 144 6.93 -7.28 -5.00
C THR A 144 7.30 -6.10 -4.13
N THR A 145 7.05 -4.87 -4.60
CA THR A 145 7.41 -3.64 -3.91
C THR A 145 6.17 -2.82 -3.55
N ILE A 146 6.13 -2.28 -2.34
CA ILE A 146 5.02 -1.47 -1.83
C ILE A 146 5.61 -0.21 -1.17
N LEU A 147 5.16 0.96 -1.64
CA LEU A 147 5.53 2.24 -1.05
C LEU A 147 4.67 2.52 0.19
N HIS A 148 5.32 2.80 1.31
CA HIS A 148 4.73 3.45 2.46
C HIS A 148 5.27 4.87 2.58
N THR A 149 4.41 5.80 3.02
CA THR A 149 4.79 7.22 3.14
C THR A 149 4.71 7.75 4.57
N TRP A 150 4.52 6.86 5.56
CA TRP A 150 4.41 7.21 6.98
C TRP A 150 5.17 6.21 7.85
N GLY A 151 5.76 6.72 8.95
CA GLY A 151 6.34 5.88 10.01
C GLY A 151 5.30 5.47 11.05
N GLN A 152 5.72 4.73 12.07
CA GLN A 152 4.85 4.28 13.19
C GLN A 152 4.18 5.45 13.94
N ASN A 153 4.81 6.61 13.97
CA ASN A 153 4.31 7.85 14.56
C ASN A 153 3.40 8.65 13.60
N LEU A 154 3.02 8.08 12.45
CA LEU A 154 2.25 8.69 11.37
C LEU A 154 2.91 9.93 10.74
N MET A 155 4.17 10.22 11.05
CA MET A 155 4.94 11.27 10.37
C MET A 155 5.34 10.82 8.97
N TYR A 156 5.49 11.78 8.07
CA TYR A 156 5.92 11.53 6.70
C TYR A 156 7.32 10.90 6.68
N HIS A 157 7.38 9.68 6.17
CA HIS A 157 8.61 8.87 6.10
C HIS A 157 8.51 7.86 4.94
N PRO A 158 8.86 8.29 3.72
CA PRO A 158 8.78 7.41 2.55
C PRO A 158 9.76 6.25 2.65
N HIS A 159 9.27 5.04 2.45
CA HIS A 159 10.07 3.83 2.43
C HIS A 159 9.38 2.76 1.60
N ILE A 160 10.17 1.82 1.08
CA ILE A 160 9.65 0.71 0.26
C ILE A 160 9.83 -0.60 1.02
N HIS A 161 8.72 -1.32 1.14
CA HIS A 161 8.72 -2.72 1.54
C HIS A 161 8.85 -3.60 0.31
N CYS A 162 9.78 -4.56 0.36
CA CYS A 162 10.01 -5.54 -0.67
C CYS A 162 9.74 -6.94 -0.13
N ILE A 163 9.00 -7.74 -0.88
CA ILE A 163 8.83 -9.18 -0.64
C ILE A 163 9.60 -9.89 -1.74
N VAL A 164 10.62 -10.66 -1.36
CA VAL A 164 11.56 -11.32 -2.27
C VAL A 164 11.60 -12.80 -1.95
N PRO A 165 11.41 -13.72 -2.92
CA PRO A 165 11.51 -15.16 -2.67
C PRO A 165 12.94 -15.54 -2.23
N SER A 166 13.04 -16.62 -1.46
CA SER A 166 14.33 -17.14 -0.98
C SER A 166 15.09 -17.92 -2.04
N GLY A 167 15.17 -17.37 -3.25
CA GLY A 167 15.85 -17.95 -4.39
C GLY A 167 15.41 -17.28 -5.69
N GLY A 168 15.95 -17.77 -6.81
CA GLY A 168 15.63 -17.28 -8.14
C GLY A 168 16.01 -18.27 -9.23
N LEU A 169 15.64 -17.95 -10.46
CA LEU A 169 16.02 -18.73 -11.63
C LEU A 169 17.46 -18.41 -12.01
N SER A 170 18.30 -19.44 -12.20
CA SER A 170 19.65 -19.25 -12.72
C SER A 170 19.65 -18.44 -14.02
N ASN A 171 20.75 -17.75 -14.33
CA ASN A 171 20.88 -16.94 -15.55
C ASN A 171 20.58 -17.70 -16.84
N LEU A 172 20.67 -19.04 -16.83
CA LEU A 172 20.28 -19.91 -17.96
C LEU A 172 18.79 -20.30 -17.92
N GLY A 173 18.04 -19.93 -16.89
CA GLY A 173 16.61 -20.19 -16.74
C GLY A 173 16.22 -21.67 -16.52
N ASN A 174 17.19 -22.54 -16.26
CA ASN A 174 16.97 -24.00 -16.20
C ASN A 174 17.07 -24.60 -14.79
N LYS A 175 17.43 -23.80 -13.78
CA LYS A 175 17.64 -24.24 -12.40
C LYS A 175 17.18 -23.17 -11.43
N TRP A 176 16.59 -23.62 -10.32
CA TRP A 176 16.37 -22.75 -9.16
C TRP A 176 17.62 -22.71 -8.27
N ASN A 177 18.09 -21.51 -7.96
CA ASN A 177 19.15 -21.29 -7.01
C ASN A 177 18.54 -20.81 -5.69
N ASP A 178 18.71 -21.56 -4.62
CA ASP A 178 18.26 -21.17 -3.29
C ASP A 178 19.20 -20.16 -2.65
N SER A 179 18.64 -19.19 -1.94
CA SER A 179 19.43 -18.35 -1.05
C SER A 179 19.94 -19.15 0.16
N LYS A 180 20.98 -18.67 0.82
CA LYS A 180 21.39 -19.23 2.08
C LYS A 180 20.27 -19.07 3.11
N LYS A 181 20.09 -20.08 3.98
CA LYS A 181 19.07 -20.04 5.04
C LYS A 181 19.23 -18.77 5.87
N ASP A 182 18.13 -18.08 6.10
CA ASP A 182 18.04 -16.83 6.88
C ASP A 182 18.88 -15.65 6.36
N PHE A 183 19.35 -15.71 5.08
CA PHE A 183 20.23 -14.69 4.55
C PHE A 183 20.07 -14.52 3.03
N PHE A 184 19.67 -13.33 2.62
CA PHE A 184 19.58 -12.99 1.19
C PHE A 184 20.83 -12.26 0.70
N ILE A 185 21.04 -11.04 1.12
CA ILE A 185 22.21 -10.20 0.79
C ILE A 185 22.58 -9.41 2.06
N PRO A 186 23.88 -9.18 2.35
CA PRO A 186 24.28 -8.39 3.52
C PRO A 186 23.63 -6.99 3.51
N VAL A 187 23.05 -6.57 4.64
CA VAL A 187 22.45 -5.23 4.77
C VAL A 187 23.45 -4.12 4.37
N LYS A 188 24.73 -4.27 4.76
CA LYS A 188 25.81 -3.32 4.41
C LYS A 188 26.07 -3.20 2.92
N VAL A 189 25.58 -4.12 2.11
CA VAL A 189 25.71 -4.11 0.64
C VAL A 189 24.48 -3.51 -0.01
N LEU A 190 23.32 -3.59 0.69
CA LEU A 190 22.05 -3.01 0.24
C LEU A 190 21.93 -1.52 0.60
N SER A 191 22.71 -1.00 1.54
CA SER A 191 22.73 0.41 1.99
C SER A 191 23.88 1.25 1.32
#